data_c51f1e43f14d10755aeaa3d830150ea9
#
_entry.id   c51f1e43f14d10755aeaa3d830150ea9
#
_cell.length_a   1.000
_cell.length_b   1.000
_cell.length_c   1.000
_cell.angle_alpha   90.00
_cell.angle_beta   90.00
_cell.angle_gamma   90.00
#
_symmetry.space_group_name_H-M   'P 1'
#
loop_
_entity.id
_entity.type
_entity.pdbx_description
1 polymer ?
#
loop_
_entity_poly.entity_id
_entity_poly.type
_entity_poly.pdbx_seq_one_letter_code
_entity_poly.pdbx_strand_id
1 'polypeptide(L)'
;MSEMHIVRDYPYPVTTVWRALTDPALVPLWTSTGQGGRPEGFRAEAGTKFRYIGKPFPGWDGIVRCEVLAVREPTLLRYDWRNKESDQPTVVTNILEEIPGGTRLTWNQTGFQGIEGLFMARLLGRVRRKMLSQGLPPVLADIGDDGRLRPGSTLQARP
;
A
#
# COMPACT_ATOMS: atom_id res chain seq x y z
N MET A 1 -19.67 11.86 -2.54
CA MET A 1 -18.35 11.32 -2.84
C MET A 1 -17.87 10.50 -1.66
N SER A 2 -17.48 9.26 -1.90
CA SER A 2 -16.99 8.40 -0.83
C SER A 2 -15.48 8.47 -0.74
N GLU A 3 -14.96 8.39 0.48
CA GLU A 3 -13.51 8.35 0.70
C GLU A 3 -13.17 7.35 1.80
N MET A 4 -11.93 6.91 1.79
CA MET A 4 -11.38 6.00 2.78
C MET A 4 -10.34 6.78 3.60
N HIS A 5 -10.44 6.67 4.93
CA HIS A 5 -9.51 7.32 5.85
C HIS A 5 -9.19 6.35 6.96
N ILE A 6 -7.93 5.92 7.03
CA ILE A 6 -7.46 4.95 8.02
C ILE A 6 -6.21 5.50 8.68
N VAL A 7 -6.16 5.46 10.01
CA VAL A 7 -4.99 5.89 10.79
C VAL A 7 -4.52 4.71 11.62
N ARG A 8 -3.20 4.45 11.60
CA ARG A 8 -2.57 3.39 12.40
C ARG A 8 -1.24 3.89 12.95
N ASP A 9 -0.96 3.56 14.20
CA ASP A 9 0.30 3.86 14.85
C ASP A 9 1.13 2.57 14.96
N TYR A 10 2.42 2.68 14.65
CA TYR A 10 3.35 1.56 14.70
C TYR A 10 4.56 1.92 15.56
N PRO A 11 5.03 1.01 16.44
CA PRO A 11 6.19 1.28 17.30
C PRO A 11 7.52 1.06 16.58
N TYR A 12 7.66 1.70 15.42
CA TYR A 12 8.84 1.57 14.56
C TYR A 12 9.20 2.92 13.95
N PRO A 13 10.49 3.16 13.63
CA PRO A 13 10.91 4.42 13.00
C PRO A 13 10.21 4.69 11.66
N VAL A 14 10.06 5.97 11.33
CA VAL A 14 9.43 6.39 10.07
C VAL A 14 10.13 5.80 8.84
N THR A 15 11.44 5.66 8.89
CA THR A 15 12.22 5.06 7.80
C THR A 15 11.90 3.58 7.61
N THR A 16 11.65 2.85 8.68
CA THR A 16 11.23 1.44 8.62
C THR A 16 9.85 1.29 7.98
N VAL A 17 8.89 2.12 8.41
CA VAL A 17 7.54 2.10 7.85
C VAL A 17 7.57 2.51 6.37
N TRP A 18 8.32 3.55 6.03
CA TRP A 18 8.50 3.98 4.65
C TRP A 18 9.06 2.86 3.77
N ARG A 19 10.06 2.13 4.27
CA ARG A 19 10.67 1.02 3.57
C ARG A 19 9.64 -0.07 3.24
N ALA A 20 8.81 -0.43 4.22
CA ALA A 20 7.78 -1.44 4.02
C ALA A 20 6.76 -1.03 2.96
N LEU A 21 6.46 0.28 2.85
CA LEU A 21 5.50 0.81 1.88
C LEU A 21 6.06 0.94 0.47
N THR A 22 7.38 1.04 0.32
CA THR A 22 8.00 1.43 -0.96
C THR A 22 8.93 0.39 -1.55
N ASP A 23 9.36 -0.59 -0.78
CA ASP A 23 10.24 -1.65 -1.30
C ASP A 23 9.41 -2.72 -2.00
N PRO A 24 9.61 -2.93 -3.32
CA PRO A 24 8.85 -3.94 -4.07
C PRO A 24 8.99 -5.36 -3.53
N ALA A 25 10.07 -5.66 -2.80
CA ALA A 25 10.25 -6.96 -2.17
C ALA A 25 9.41 -7.12 -0.90
N LEU A 26 9.07 -6.02 -0.23
CA LEU A 26 8.34 -6.03 1.04
C LEU A 26 6.83 -5.84 0.86
N VAL A 27 6.41 -5.08 -0.14
CA VAL A 27 4.98 -4.77 -0.35
C VAL A 27 4.11 -6.03 -0.47
N PRO A 28 4.49 -7.08 -1.23
CA PRO A 28 3.66 -8.27 -1.33
C PRO A 28 3.46 -9.02 -0.01
N LEU A 29 4.34 -8.81 0.96
CA LEU A 29 4.30 -9.55 2.23
C LEU A 29 3.19 -9.09 3.15
N TRP A 30 2.74 -7.84 3.03
CA TRP A 30 1.68 -7.30 3.90
C TRP A 30 0.38 -6.98 3.16
N THR A 31 0.41 -6.89 1.84
CA THR A 31 -0.80 -6.65 1.06
C THR A 31 -1.59 -7.96 0.88
N SER A 32 -2.91 -7.87 0.91
CA SER A 32 -3.83 -9.01 0.69
C SER A 32 -3.41 -10.28 1.44
N THR A 33 -2.91 -10.15 2.65
CA THR A 33 -2.48 -11.25 3.53
C THR A 33 -1.45 -12.19 2.91
N GLY A 34 -0.46 -11.63 2.21
CA GLY A 34 0.66 -12.38 1.62
C GLY A 34 0.37 -12.98 0.25
N GLN A 35 -0.79 -12.70 -0.31
CA GLN A 35 -1.15 -13.05 -1.69
C GLN A 35 -1.32 -11.82 -2.55
N GLY A 36 -0.81 -10.69 -2.07
CA GLY A 36 -1.04 -9.41 -2.68
C GLY A 36 -0.35 -9.22 -4.00
N GLY A 37 -0.79 -8.19 -4.68
CA GLY A 37 -0.23 -7.79 -5.93
C GLY A 37 1.25 -7.43 -5.80
N ARG A 38 2.03 -7.89 -6.75
CA ARG A 38 3.42 -7.48 -6.85
C ARG A 38 3.47 -6.11 -7.53
N PRO A 39 4.15 -5.11 -6.93
CA PRO A 39 4.32 -3.82 -7.59
C PRO A 39 5.38 -3.95 -8.69
N GLU A 40 4.94 -3.98 -9.93
CA GLU A 40 5.82 -4.06 -11.10
C GLU A 40 6.10 -2.68 -11.64
N GLY A 41 7.38 -2.33 -11.76
CA GLY A 41 7.80 -1.03 -12.27
C GLY A 41 7.76 0.10 -11.27
N PHE A 42 7.53 -0.19 -10.00
CA PHE A 42 7.43 0.84 -8.97
C PHE A 42 8.78 1.49 -8.67
N ARG A 43 8.75 2.83 -8.62
CA ARG A 43 9.83 3.67 -8.07
C ARG A 43 9.18 4.77 -7.26
N ALA A 44 9.80 5.17 -6.17
CA ALA A 44 9.32 6.28 -5.35
C ALA A 44 9.73 7.63 -5.99
N GLU A 45 9.26 7.86 -7.22
CA GLU A 45 9.52 9.07 -8.00
C GLU A 45 8.23 9.49 -8.70
N ALA A 46 7.89 10.78 -8.65
CA ALA A 46 6.71 11.31 -9.33
C ALA A 46 6.79 11.04 -10.84
N GLY A 47 5.67 10.66 -11.43
CA GLY A 47 5.57 10.31 -12.86
C GLY A 47 5.82 8.85 -13.18
N THR A 48 6.27 8.04 -12.20
CA THR A 48 6.49 6.60 -12.42
C THR A 48 5.15 5.90 -12.58
N LYS A 49 4.99 5.17 -13.68
CA LYS A 49 3.83 4.29 -13.89
C LYS A 49 4.20 2.89 -13.45
N PHE A 50 3.32 2.28 -12.68
CA PHE A 50 3.52 0.93 -12.16
C PHE A 50 2.21 0.17 -12.10
N ARG A 51 2.30 -1.15 -11.87
CA ARG A 51 1.13 -2.02 -11.80
C ARG A 51 1.25 -2.94 -10.61
N TYR A 52 0.12 -3.18 -9.95
CA TYR A 52 0.00 -4.30 -9.02
C TYR A 52 -0.55 -5.48 -9.81
N ILE A 53 0.17 -6.60 -9.82
CA ILE A 53 -0.24 -7.83 -10.49
C ILE A 53 -0.77 -8.78 -9.43
N GLY A 54 -2.06 -9.05 -9.48
CA GLY A 54 -2.73 -9.98 -8.58
C GLY A 54 -3.29 -11.18 -9.34
N LYS A 55 -4.14 -11.93 -8.65
CA LYS A 55 -4.78 -13.11 -9.21
C LYS A 55 -6.06 -12.72 -9.93
N PRO A 56 -6.18 -12.94 -11.25
CA PRO A 56 -7.38 -12.55 -11.98
C PRO A 56 -8.59 -13.40 -11.59
N PHE A 57 -9.79 -12.83 -11.76
CA PHE A 57 -11.04 -13.53 -11.64
C PHE A 57 -12.01 -13.01 -12.71
N PRO A 58 -13.15 -13.68 -12.98
CA PRO A 58 -14.10 -13.22 -14.00
C PRO A 58 -14.51 -11.77 -13.80
N GLY A 59 -14.31 -10.94 -14.84
CA GLY A 59 -14.60 -9.51 -14.81
C GLY A 59 -13.43 -8.62 -14.44
N TRP A 60 -12.29 -9.19 -14.01
CA TRP A 60 -11.09 -8.43 -13.68
C TRP A 60 -9.83 -9.19 -14.11
N ASP A 61 -8.93 -8.48 -14.81
CA ASP A 61 -7.71 -9.09 -15.36
C ASP A 61 -6.58 -9.30 -14.34
N GLY A 62 -6.79 -8.93 -13.07
CA GLY A 62 -5.78 -9.06 -12.04
C GLY A 62 -4.79 -7.92 -11.98
N ILE A 63 -5.00 -6.86 -12.75
CA ILE A 63 -4.05 -5.75 -12.86
C ILE A 63 -4.67 -4.47 -12.30
N VAL A 64 -3.96 -3.83 -11.37
CA VAL A 64 -4.24 -2.47 -10.93
C VAL A 64 -3.18 -1.55 -11.52
N ARG A 65 -3.62 -0.51 -12.20
CA ARG A 65 -2.76 0.43 -12.91
C ARG A 65 -2.62 1.70 -12.10
N CYS A 66 -1.37 2.11 -11.87
CA CYS A 66 -1.05 3.23 -10.97
C CYS A 66 -0.02 4.16 -11.61
N GLU A 67 -0.06 5.41 -11.15
CA GLU A 67 0.99 6.38 -11.43
C GLU A 67 1.33 7.13 -10.15
N VAL A 68 2.62 7.25 -9.85
CA VAL A 68 3.07 8.03 -8.69
C VAL A 68 2.89 9.51 -8.99
N LEU A 69 2.13 10.19 -8.14
CA LEU A 69 1.78 11.61 -8.32
C LEU A 69 2.67 12.54 -7.50
N ALA A 70 3.07 12.11 -6.30
CA ALA A 70 3.91 12.91 -5.42
C ALA A 70 4.67 12.02 -4.47
N VAL A 71 5.91 12.39 -4.17
CA VAL A 71 6.76 11.71 -3.20
C VAL A 71 7.52 12.74 -2.39
N ARG A 72 7.52 12.56 -1.08
CA ARG A 72 8.39 13.27 -0.16
C ARG A 72 8.90 12.26 0.85
N GLU A 73 10.02 11.65 0.57
CA GLU A 73 10.60 10.62 1.44
C GLU A 73 11.04 11.23 2.76
N PRO A 74 10.72 10.62 3.91
CA PRO A 74 9.94 9.40 4.12
C PRO A 74 8.52 9.69 4.61
N THR A 75 7.89 10.82 4.23
CA THR A 75 6.65 11.32 4.85
C THR A 75 5.43 11.30 3.95
N LEU A 76 5.60 11.26 2.63
CA LEU A 76 4.47 11.33 1.70
C LEU A 76 4.68 10.45 0.49
N LEU A 77 3.66 9.62 0.21
CA LEU A 77 3.54 8.89 -1.05
C LEU A 77 2.11 9.03 -1.55
N ARG A 78 1.95 9.54 -2.76
CA ARG A 78 0.64 9.68 -3.40
C ARG A 78 0.68 9.06 -4.77
N TYR A 79 -0.31 8.21 -5.08
CA TYR A 79 -0.42 7.61 -6.40
C TYR A 79 -1.89 7.42 -6.76
N ASP A 80 -2.17 7.38 -8.08
CA ASP A 80 -3.52 7.04 -8.53
C ASP A 80 -3.68 5.52 -8.63
N TRP A 81 -4.92 5.06 -8.74
CA TRP A 81 -5.27 3.65 -8.69
C TRP A 81 -6.50 3.41 -9.54
N ARG A 82 -6.36 2.55 -10.54
CA ARG A 82 -7.47 2.21 -11.45
C ARG A 82 -7.37 0.75 -11.89
N ASN A 83 -8.53 0.11 -12.05
CA ASN A 83 -8.60 -1.27 -12.53
C ASN A 83 -8.50 -1.38 -14.04
N LYS A 84 -8.99 -0.36 -14.77
CA LYS A 84 -8.94 -0.30 -16.23
C LYS A 84 -8.40 1.06 -16.64
N GLU A 85 -7.79 1.13 -17.82
CA GLU A 85 -7.29 2.39 -18.35
C GLU A 85 -8.39 3.45 -18.49
N SER A 86 -9.61 3.01 -18.78
CA SER A 86 -10.75 3.91 -18.96
C SER A 86 -11.40 4.36 -17.65
N ASP A 87 -11.01 3.80 -16.52
CA ASP A 87 -11.62 4.13 -15.24
C ASP A 87 -11.22 5.53 -14.78
N GLN A 88 -12.14 6.19 -14.07
CA GLN A 88 -11.79 7.35 -13.26
C GLN A 88 -10.89 6.87 -12.12
N PRO A 89 -9.68 7.42 -11.98
CA PRO A 89 -8.79 6.95 -10.93
C PRO A 89 -9.27 7.37 -9.54
N THR A 90 -9.01 6.53 -8.56
CA THR A 90 -8.98 6.98 -7.18
C THR A 90 -7.55 7.40 -6.85
N VAL A 91 -7.39 8.20 -5.80
CA VAL A 91 -6.06 8.66 -5.37
C VAL A 91 -5.78 8.16 -3.97
N VAL A 92 -4.68 7.45 -3.83
CA VAL A 92 -4.18 6.97 -2.54
C VAL A 92 -3.12 7.95 -2.05
N THR A 93 -3.26 8.40 -0.82
CA THR A 93 -2.27 9.25 -0.16
C THR A 93 -1.86 8.59 1.15
N ASN A 94 -0.58 8.29 1.28
CA ASN A 94 0.02 7.79 2.51
C ASN A 94 0.85 8.89 3.14
N ILE A 95 0.53 9.24 4.38
CA ILE A 95 1.23 10.27 5.16
C ILE A 95 1.83 9.59 6.38
N LEU A 96 3.14 9.79 6.59
CA LEU A 96 3.86 9.26 7.74
C LEU A 96 4.32 10.42 8.61
N GLU A 97 4.04 10.30 9.91
CA GLU A 97 4.42 11.31 10.91
C GLU A 97 5.16 10.62 12.06
N GLU A 98 6.27 11.21 12.49
CA GLU A 98 6.93 10.75 13.70
C GLU A 98 6.06 11.09 14.91
N ILE A 99 5.85 10.10 15.78
CA ILE A 99 5.15 10.27 17.05
C ILE A 99 6.05 9.72 18.17
N PRO A 100 5.78 10.06 19.43
CA PRO A 100 6.54 9.45 20.53
C PRO A 100 6.44 7.93 20.48
N GLY A 101 7.60 7.27 20.38
CA GLY A 101 7.69 5.82 20.31
C GLY A 101 7.45 5.18 18.96
N GLY A 102 7.26 5.95 17.87
CA GLY A 102 7.04 5.32 16.57
C GLY A 102 6.58 6.24 15.46
N THR A 103 5.69 5.72 14.63
CA THR A 103 5.20 6.39 13.42
C THR A 103 3.69 6.29 13.33
N ARG A 104 3.06 7.37 12.94
CA ARG A 104 1.64 7.38 12.56
C ARG A 104 1.53 7.36 11.06
N LEU A 105 0.84 6.35 10.54
CA LEU A 105 0.50 6.22 9.13
C LEU A 105 -0.96 6.62 8.93
N THR A 106 -1.19 7.57 8.03
CA THR A 106 -2.53 7.92 7.56
C THR A 106 -2.67 7.44 6.12
N TRP A 107 -3.70 6.65 5.85
CA TRP A 107 -4.03 6.15 4.52
C TRP A 107 -5.34 6.79 4.09
N ASN A 108 -5.28 7.64 3.08
CA ASN A 108 -6.47 8.23 2.47
C ASN A 108 -6.61 7.71 1.05
N GLN A 109 -7.82 7.34 0.67
CA GLN A 109 -8.12 7.01 -0.71
C GLN A 109 -9.41 7.73 -1.08
N THR A 110 -9.35 8.59 -2.09
CA THR A 110 -10.42 9.49 -2.50
C THR A 110 -10.75 9.31 -3.98
N GLY A 111 -11.90 9.81 -4.40
CA GLY A 111 -12.32 9.76 -5.81
C GLY A 111 -13.29 8.64 -6.14
N PHE A 112 -13.78 7.90 -5.16
CA PHE A 112 -14.84 6.92 -5.37
C PHE A 112 -16.15 7.66 -5.70
N GLN A 113 -16.84 7.25 -6.76
CA GLN A 113 -18.02 7.94 -7.24
C GLN A 113 -19.21 6.99 -7.37
N GLY A 114 -20.42 7.52 -7.10
CA GLY A 114 -21.67 6.80 -7.27
C GLY A 114 -21.85 5.66 -6.25
N ILE A 115 -22.88 4.86 -6.48
CA ILE A 115 -23.21 3.70 -5.63
C ILE A 115 -22.13 2.65 -5.73
N GLU A 116 -21.61 2.42 -6.94
CA GLU A 116 -20.50 1.48 -7.16
C GLU A 116 -19.24 1.92 -6.40
N GLY A 117 -18.96 3.23 -6.43
CA GLY A 117 -17.83 3.80 -5.70
C GLY A 117 -18.00 3.66 -4.20
N LEU A 118 -19.21 3.87 -3.67
CA LEU A 118 -19.49 3.66 -2.24
C LEU A 118 -19.26 2.21 -1.84
N PHE A 119 -19.77 1.27 -2.64
CA PHE A 119 -19.58 -0.15 -2.40
C PHE A 119 -18.10 -0.55 -2.42
N MET A 120 -17.38 -0.05 -3.44
CA MET A 120 -15.95 -0.33 -3.59
C MET A 120 -15.14 0.26 -2.43
N ALA A 121 -15.47 1.49 -1.99
CA ALA A 121 -14.80 2.10 -0.86
C ALA A 121 -14.96 1.28 0.43
N ARG A 122 -16.14 0.72 0.65
CA ARG A 122 -16.39 -0.15 1.81
C ARG A 122 -15.62 -1.46 1.73
N LEU A 123 -15.63 -2.09 0.55
CA LEU A 123 -14.93 -3.35 0.33
C LEU A 123 -13.41 -3.18 0.50
N LEU A 124 -12.83 -2.20 -0.18
CA LEU A 124 -11.40 -1.90 -0.09
C LEU A 124 -11.02 -1.42 1.31
N GLY A 125 -11.91 -0.69 1.98
CA GLY A 125 -11.68 -0.26 3.35
C GLY A 125 -11.46 -1.42 4.31
N ARG A 126 -12.26 -2.48 4.18
CA ARG A 126 -12.07 -3.71 4.96
C ARG A 126 -10.72 -4.37 4.67
N VAL A 127 -10.39 -4.47 3.39
CA VAL A 127 -9.12 -5.06 2.96
C VAL A 127 -7.94 -4.24 3.49
N ARG A 128 -7.99 -2.92 3.34
CA ARG A 128 -6.92 -2.03 3.80
C ARG A 128 -6.74 -2.09 5.31
N ARG A 129 -7.84 -2.08 6.08
CA ARG A 129 -7.75 -2.17 7.54
C ARG A 129 -7.10 -3.47 7.98
N LYS A 130 -7.45 -4.58 7.34
CA LYS A 130 -6.84 -5.88 7.61
C LYS A 130 -5.35 -5.89 7.27
N MET A 131 -4.98 -5.35 6.11
CA MET A 131 -3.58 -5.24 5.69
C MET A 131 -2.77 -4.43 6.70
N LEU A 132 -3.27 -3.27 7.10
CA LEU A 132 -2.55 -2.35 7.97
C LEU A 132 -2.51 -2.82 9.44
N SER A 133 -3.49 -3.62 9.87
CA SER A 133 -3.58 -4.11 11.25
C SER A 133 -2.98 -5.49 11.45
N GLN A 134 -3.04 -6.37 10.46
CA GLN A 134 -2.61 -7.76 10.58
C GLN A 134 -1.45 -8.10 9.64
N GLY A 135 -1.38 -7.49 8.47
CA GLY A 135 -0.33 -7.78 7.49
C GLY A 135 0.96 -7.02 7.74
N LEU A 136 0.87 -5.72 7.97
CA LEU A 136 2.04 -4.84 8.08
C LEU A 136 2.86 -5.05 9.37
N PRO A 137 2.26 -5.19 10.57
CA PRO A 137 3.06 -5.31 11.79
C PRO A 137 4.09 -6.44 11.79
N PRO A 138 3.79 -7.67 11.35
CA PRO A 138 4.81 -8.72 11.29
C PRO A 138 5.97 -8.38 10.36
N VAL A 139 5.70 -7.69 9.27
CA VAL A 139 6.76 -7.28 8.33
C VAL A 139 7.65 -6.23 8.98
N LEU A 140 7.06 -5.23 9.64
CA LEU A 140 7.83 -4.20 10.35
C LEU A 140 8.73 -4.81 11.44
N ALA A 141 8.25 -5.82 12.14
CA ALA A 141 9.01 -6.50 13.18
C ALA A 141 10.23 -7.26 12.61
N ASP A 142 10.17 -7.67 11.36
CA ASP A 142 11.23 -8.46 10.72
C ASP A 142 12.19 -7.64 9.85
N ILE A 143 12.00 -6.33 9.75
CA ILE A 143 12.92 -5.46 9.03
C ILE A 143 14.09 -5.11 9.95
N GLY A 144 15.33 -5.42 9.51
CA GLY A 144 16.54 -5.07 10.23
C GLY A 144 16.98 -3.62 9.96
N ASP A 145 18.07 -3.22 10.61
CA ASP A 145 18.62 -1.87 10.47
C ASP A 145 19.08 -1.54 9.05
N ASP A 146 19.39 -2.58 8.26
CA ASP A 146 19.74 -2.43 6.84
C ASP A 146 18.54 -2.26 5.92
N GLY A 147 17.33 -2.23 6.45
CA GLY A 147 16.09 -2.12 5.68
C GLY A 147 15.65 -3.39 4.97
N ARG A 148 16.29 -4.52 5.26
CA ARG A 148 15.95 -5.83 4.70
C ARG A 148 15.37 -6.73 5.79
N LEU A 149 14.67 -7.78 5.36
CA LEU A 149 14.20 -8.81 6.30
C LEU A 149 15.41 -9.43 7.01
N ARG A 150 15.24 -9.69 8.31
CA ARG A 150 16.29 -10.31 9.12
C ARG A 150 16.61 -11.71 8.60
N PRO A 151 17.87 -12.17 8.71
CA PRO A 151 18.21 -13.55 8.41
C PRO A 151 17.34 -14.51 9.23
N GLY A 152 16.81 -15.55 8.57
CA GLY A 152 15.93 -16.51 9.22
C GLY A 152 14.47 -16.10 9.30
N SER A 153 14.09 -14.97 8.69
CA SER A 153 12.68 -14.57 8.62
C SER A 153 11.87 -15.63 7.86
N THR A 154 10.68 -15.93 8.40
CA THR A 154 9.71 -16.79 7.72
C THR A 154 8.88 -16.03 6.67
N LEU A 155 9.00 -14.70 6.65
CA LEU A 155 8.33 -13.83 5.71
C LEU A 155 9.17 -13.71 4.44
N GLN A 156 9.00 -14.64 3.51
CA GLN A 156 9.67 -14.56 2.22
C GLN A 156 8.65 -14.41 1.13
N ALA A 157 9.01 -13.62 0.09
CA ALA A 157 8.18 -13.54 -1.09
C ALA A 157 8.07 -14.93 -1.69
N ARG A 158 6.86 -15.45 -1.80
CA ARG A 158 6.62 -16.70 -2.50
C ARG A 158 6.84 -16.45 -4.00
N PRO A 159 7.53 -17.36 -4.67
CA PRO A 159 7.76 -17.22 -6.09
C PRO A 159 6.47 -17.25 -6.90
#